data_533f3dea3b34098e65eea14a02207d6c
#
_entry.id   533f3dea3b34098e65eea14a02207d6c
#
_cell.length_a   1.000
_cell.length_b   1.000
_cell.length_c   1.000
_cell.angle_alpha   90.00
_cell.angle_beta   90.00
_cell.angle_gamma   90.00
#
_symmetry.space_group_name_H-M   'P 1'
#
loop_
_entity.id
_entity.type
_entity.pdbx_description
1 polymer ?
#
loop_
_entity_poly.entity_id
_entity_poly.type
_entity_poly.pdbx_seq_one_letter_code
_entity_poly.pdbx_strand_id
1 'polypeptide(L)'
;MTPKGRRPAALLVSPILPAAGGNGLAMRAGAFLDALAADHDVTLLLVPVAGGGDSADFTRRRVHRLATLPLENDSLDPLYSLGARLLDPAEHLAALRAYPRPAPCRWATSPALEAAVAAAGGARFDTVVVLRSYLAPYAAPFLAGSSWRLLDLDDDERLTLGRLSELYARRGQPERALLAAAEAAKYAVHERAWLPRFDLLLAASEVHEAAIRERHPGLAVSVVPNTVEVPETVRRAPRSPTLRLLFVGNLGYEPNVDAALWIAGELVPRLRRDGSPVELRVAGSHPLPEVVALAGPGITICADPTDLAPHYAWADLALAPIRAGGGTRIKILEAFAAGVPVVATPIGAEGLAVQDGEHLLLADDSNDFATACRRIQGDSLLGARLAANALDRVRESYSRVKGKVILQKLLSRSA
;
A
#
# COMPACT_ATOMS: atom_id res chain seq x y z
N MET A 1 -12.75 15.21 -32.67
CA MET A 1 -13.88 15.98 -32.13
C MET A 1 -14.89 14.98 -31.56
N THR A 2 -14.98 14.87 -30.24
CA THR A 2 -16.00 14.07 -29.55
C THR A 2 -17.37 14.71 -29.81
N PRO A 3 -18.44 13.92 -30.05
CA PRO A 3 -19.79 14.49 -30.17
C PRO A 3 -20.13 15.25 -28.87
N LYS A 4 -20.52 16.50 -29.00
CA LYS A 4 -20.98 17.32 -27.86
C LYS A 4 -22.10 16.59 -27.14
N GLY A 5 -21.85 16.13 -25.89
CA GLY A 5 -22.86 15.60 -24.99
C GLY A 5 -22.59 14.22 -24.35
N ARG A 6 -21.57 13.45 -24.78
CA ARG A 6 -21.25 12.16 -24.15
C ARG A 6 -20.05 12.33 -23.20
N ARG A 7 -20.20 11.84 -21.95
CA ARG A 7 -19.06 11.74 -21.03
C ARG A 7 -18.03 10.78 -21.61
N PRO A 8 -16.71 11.07 -21.50
CA PRO A 8 -15.68 10.15 -21.92
C PRO A 8 -15.74 8.84 -21.11
N ALA A 9 -15.42 7.74 -21.76
CA ALA A 9 -15.40 6.42 -21.12
C ALA A 9 -14.03 6.14 -20.51
N ALA A 10 -13.98 5.77 -19.23
CA ALA A 10 -12.76 5.37 -18.55
C ALA A 10 -12.82 3.93 -18.07
N LEU A 11 -11.70 3.23 -18.21
CA LEU A 11 -11.47 1.92 -17.56
C LEU A 11 -10.51 2.11 -16.39
N LEU A 12 -10.92 1.66 -15.22
CA LEU A 12 -10.05 1.49 -14.05
C LEU A 12 -9.80 0.00 -13.84
N VAL A 13 -8.55 -0.45 -13.91
CA VAL A 13 -8.15 -1.83 -13.58
C VAL A 13 -7.55 -1.83 -12.19
N SER A 14 -8.18 -2.53 -11.25
CA SER A 14 -7.79 -2.51 -9.84
C SER A 14 -7.58 -3.91 -9.25
N PRO A 15 -6.56 -4.11 -8.40
CA PRO A 15 -6.31 -5.39 -7.74
C PRO A 15 -7.16 -5.62 -6.49
N ILE A 16 -7.92 -4.61 -6.08
CA ILE A 16 -8.78 -4.63 -4.90
C ILE A 16 -9.99 -3.73 -5.15
N LEU A 17 -11.08 -3.98 -4.42
CA LEU A 17 -12.26 -3.12 -4.50
C LEU A 17 -11.93 -1.71 -3.95
N PRO A 18 -12.16 -0.63 -4.74
CA PRO A 18 -11.91 0.74 -4.28
C PRO A 18 -12.72 1.11 -3.04
N ALA A 19 -12.11 1.82 -2.09
CA ALA A 19 -12.74 2.19 -0.83
C ALA A 19 -12.35 3.60 -0.37
N ALA A 20 -13.20 4.19 0.49
CA ALA A 20 -12.91 5.47 1.11
C ALA A 20 -11.93 5.36 2.29
N GLY A 21 -11.81 4.22 2.94
CA GLY A 21 -11.00 4.01 4.14
C GLY A 21 -10.51 2.55 4.24
N GLY A 22 -9.76 2.25 5.29
CA GLY A 22 -9.27 0.91 5.58
C GLY A 22 -7.92 0.59 4.91
N ASN A 23 -7.86 -0.38 4.02
CA ASN A 23 -6.63 -0.78 3.35
C ASN A 23 -6.07 0.34 2.46
N GLY A 24 -4.78 0.64 2.57
CA GLY A 24 -4.12 1.73 1.83
C GLY A 24 -4.25 1.61 0.31
N LEU A 25 -4.11 0.41 -0.24
CA LEU A 25 -4.29 0.17 -1.68
C LEU A 25 -5.75 0.38 -2.11
N ALA A 26 -6.72 -0.04 -1.29
CA ALA A 26 -8.14 0.23 -1.55
C ALA A 26 -8.48 1.72 -1.49
N MET A 27 -7.86 2.46 -0.56
CA MET A 27 -7.99 3.91 -0.46
C MET A 27 -7.39 4.62 -1.68
N ARG A 28 -6.23 4.16 -2.17
CA ARG A 28 -5.63 4.69 -3.40
C ARG A 28 -6.51 4.43 -4.60
N ALA A 29 -7.00 3.20 -4.76
CA ALA A 29 -7.97 2.85 -5.80
C ALA A 29 -9.25 3.71 -5.71
N GLY A 30 -9.72 3.98 -4.49
CA GLY A 30 -10.84 4.86 -4.20
C GLY A 30 -10.61 6.29 -4.65
N ALA A 31 -9.39 6.83 -4.45
CA ALA A 31 -9.04 8.17 -4.90
C ALA A 31 -9.05 8.30 -6.44
N PHE A 32 -8.54 7.28 -7.16
CA PHE A 32 -8.61 7.23 -8.62
C PHE A 32 -10.05 7.12 -9.11
N LEU A 33 -10.85 6.24 -8.50
CA LEU A 33 -12.26 6.09 -8.85
C LEU A 33 -13.05 7.39 -8.63
N ASP A 34 -12.83 8.06 -7.51
CA ASP A 34 -13.49 9.32 -7.17
C ASP A 34 -13.11 10.46 -8.15
N ALA A 35 -11.85 10.49 -8.57
CA ALA A 35 -11.37 11.48 -9.54
C ALA A 35 -11.94 11.21 -10.94
N LEU A 36 -11.92 9.95 -11.40
CA LEU A 36 -12.49 9.55 -12.70
C LEU A 36 -13.99 9.76 -12.77
N ALA A 37 -14.73 9.37 -11.73
CA ALA A 37 -16.19 9.46 -11.69
C ALA A 37 -16.72 10.91 -11.75
N ALA A 38 -15.89 11.93 -11.50
CA ALA A 38 -16.26 13.32 -11.64
C ALA A 38 -16.62 13.65 -13.10
N ASP A 39 -15.82 13.18 -14.07
CA ASP A 39 -15.90 13.60 -15.47
C ASP A 39 -16.10 12.46 -16.48
N HIS A 40 -15.97 11.19 -16.06
CA HIS A 40 -16.01 10.01 -16.93
C HIS A 40 -17.14 9.05 -16.55
N ASP A 41 -17.59 8.27 -17.52
CA ASP A 41 -18.37 7.05 -17.30
C ASP A 41 -17.37 5.90 -17.02
N VAL A 42 -17.26 5.52 -15.74
CA VAL A 42 -16.22 4.60 -15.29
C VAL A 42 -16.67 3.16 -15.36
N THR A 43 -15.91 2.33 -16.06
CA THR A 43 -15.94 0.87 -15.92
C THR A 43 -14.81 0.45 -14.99
N LEU A 44 -15.13 -0.35 -13.97
CA LEU A 44 -14.13 -0.98 -13.11
C LEU A 44 -13.93 -2.44 -13.54
N LEU A 45 -12.71 -2.79 -13.91
CA LEU A 45 -12.26 -4.19 -14.01
C LEU A 45 -11.53 -4.55 -12.73
N LEU A 46 -12.20 -5.33 -11.90
CA LEU A 46 -11.63 -5.85 -10.65
C LEU A 46 -10.91 -7.17 -10.92
N VAL A 47 -9.61 -7.21 -10.60
CA VAL A 47 -8.76 -8.40 -10.62
C VAL A 47 -8.31 -8.65 -9.16
N PRO A 48 -9.06 -9.37 -8.32
CA PRO A 48 -8.95 -9.31 -6.86
C PRO A 48 -7.73 -10.06 -6.30
N VAL A 49 -6.54 -9.86 -6.89
CA VAL A 49 -5.27 -10.49 -6.45
C VAL A 49 -4.73 -9.95 -5.12
N ALA A 50 -5.21 -8.78 -4.69
CA ALA A 50 -4.87 -8.19 -3.40
C ALA A 50 -6.00 -8.38 -2.35
N GLY A 51 -6.93 -9.26 -2.62
CA GLY A 51 -8.08 -9.57 -1.78
C GLY A 51 -9.36 -8.86 -2.20
N GLY A 52 -10.50 -9.36 -1.70
CA GLY A 52 -11.78 -8.68 -1.80
C GLY A 52 -11.82 -7.49 -0.83
N GLY A 53 -12.61 -6.49 -1.09
CA GLY A 53 -12.88 -5.38 -0.17
C GLY A 53 -14.36 -5.37 0.19
N ASP A 54 -14.70 -4.84 1.38
CA ASP A 54 -16.08 -4.79 1.87
C ASP A 54 -16.87 -3.55 1.38
N SER A 55 -16.23 -2.64 0.65
CA SER A 55 -16.81 -1.33 0.26
C SER A 55 -17.61 -1.35 -1.03
N ALA A 56 -18.47 -2.37 -1.21
CA ALA A 56 -19.31 -2.48 -2.41
C ALA A 56 -20.14 -1.21 -2.70
N ASP A 57 -20.66 -0.56 -1.66
CA ASP A 57 -21.49 0.65 -1.81
C ASP A 57 -20.72 1.88 -2.30
N PHE A 58 -19.48 2.09 -1.80
CA PHE A 58 -18.61 3.17 -2.27
C PHE A 58 -18.36 3.04 -3.77
N THR A 59 -17.99 1.85 -4.20
CA THR A 59 -17.71 1.54 -5.61
C THR A 59 -18.96 1.62 -6.48
N ARG A 60 -20.06 0.95 -6.09
CA ARG A 60 -21.31 0.89 -6.88
C ARG A 60 -21.90 2.26 -7.22
N ARG A 61 -21.77 3.22 -6.33
CA ARG A 61 -22.27 4.60 -6.56
C ARG A 61 -21.45 5.40 -7.57
N ARG A 62 -20.24 4.93 -7.94
CA ARG A 62 -19.27 5.66 -8.76
C ARG A 62 -18.97 5.02 -10.10
N VAL A 63 -19.27 3.75 -10.25
CA VAL A 63 -19.05 3.03 -11.50
C VAL A 63 -20.30 2.97 -12.34
N HIS A 64 -20.13 3.16 -13.66
CA HIS A 64 -21.17 2.86 -14.62
C HIS A 64 -21.30 1.33 -14.82
N ARG A 65 -20.16 0.62 -14.76
CA ARG A 65 -20.09 -0.84 -14.92
C ARG A 65 -19.01 -1.43 -14.02
N LEU A 66 -19.29 -2.61 -13.48
CA LEU A 66 -18.34 -3.44 -12.74
C LEU A 66 -18.20 -4.79 -13.44
N ALA A 67 -16.98 -5.12 -13.84
CA ALA A 67 -16.58 -6.44 -14.27
C ALA A 67 -15.56 -7.00 -13.27
N THR A 68 -15.72 -8.25 -12.89
CA THR A 68 -14.79 -8.93 -11.98
C THR A 68 -14.20 -10.14 -12.69
N LEU A 69 -12.88 -10.24 -12.68
CA LEU A 69 -12.18 -11.44 -13.14
C LEU A 69 -12.23 -12.49 -12.02
N PRO A 70 -12.86 -13.65 -12.22
CA PRO A 70 -12.78 -14.73 -11.26
C PRO A 70 -11.34 -15.28 -11.23
N LEU A 71 -10.77 -15.41 -10.02
CA LEU A 71 -9.43 -15.98 -9.84
C LEU A 71 -9.57 -17.50 -9.60
N GLU A 72 -10.11 -18.20 -10.57
CA GLU A 72 -10.18 -19.65 -10.53
C GLU A 72 -8.83 -20.27 -10.88
N ASN A 73 -8.59 -21.47 -10.39
CA ASN A 73 -7.42 -22.27 -10.77
C ASN A 73 -7.53 -22.63 -12.25
N ASP A 74 -6.85 -21.87 -13.09
CA ASP A 74 -6.81 -22.13 -14.51
C ASP A 74 -5.71 -23.18 -14.78
N SER A 75 -6.15 -24.35 -15.23
CA SER A 75 -5.26 -25.45 -15.60
C SER A 75 -4.32 -25.13 -16.76
N LEU A 76 -4.56 -24.03 -17.48
CA LEU A 76 -3.73 -23.58 -18.59
C LEU A 76 -2.49 -22.80 -18.11
N ASP A 77 -2.50 -22.25 -16.89
CA ASP A 77 -1.33 -21.58 -16.36
C ASP A 77 -0.34 -22.61 -15.78
N PRO A 78 0.91 -22.63 -16.28
CA PRO A 78 1.93 -23.58 -15.80
C PRO A 78 2.20 -23.51 -14.29
N LEU A 79 2.03 -22.33 -13.67
CA LEU A 79 2.21 -22.17 -12.22
C LEU A 79 1.14 -22.96 -11.45
N TYR A 80 -0.10 -22.94 -11.91
CA TYR A 80 -1.18 -23.70 -11.28
C TYR A 80 -1.09 -25.20 -11.55
N SER A 81 -0.84 -25.58 -12.79
CA SER A 81 -0.77 -26.98 -13.15
C SER A 81 0.39 -27.70 -12.46
N LEU A 82 1.52 -27.02 -12.25
CA LEU A 82 2.67 -27.56 -11.51
C LEU A 82 2.51 -27.37 -9.99
N GLY A 83 2.22 -26.16 -9.52
CA GLY A 83 2.15 -25.85 -8.09
C GLY A 83 1.09 -26.64 -7.33
N ALA A 84 -0.09 -26.85 -7.94
CA ALA A 84 -1.17 -27.62 -7.31
C ALA A 84 -0.93 -29.13 -7.30
N ARG A 85 -0.01 -29.64 -8.11
CA ARG A 85 0.29 -31.08 -8.25
C ARG A 85 1.56 -31.51 -7.50
N LEU A 86 2.43 -30.57 -7.15
CA LEU A 86 3.68 -30.89 -6.47
C LEU A 86 3.43 -31.02 -4.96
N LEU A 87 3.56 -32.23 -4.47
CA LEU A 87 3.47 -32.53 -3.03
C LEU A 87 4.79 -32.26 -2.32
N ASP A 88 5.91 -32.23 -3.06
CA ASP A 88 7.24 -31.92 -2.52
C ASP A 88 7.43 -30.39 -2.46
N PRO A 89 7.69 -29.83 -1.26
CA PRO A 89 7.91 -28.39 -1.11
C PRO A 89 9.10 -27.83 -1.90
N ALA A 90 10.16 -28.62 -2.07
CA ALA A 90 11.35 -28.20 -2.82
C ALA A 90 11.07 -28.12 -4.33
N GLU A 91 10.34 -29.08 -4.89
CA GLU A 91 9.90 -29.05 -6.29
C GLU A 91 8.93 -27.90 -6.54
N HIS A 92 8.01 -27.64 -5.60
CA HIS A 92 7.08 -26.50 -5.68
C HIS A 92 7.87 -25.18 -5.70
N LEU A 93 8.83 -25.00 -4.81
CA LEU A 93 9.69 -23.81 -4.78
C LEU A 93 10.48 -23.66 -6.08
N ALA A 94 11.02 -24.74 -6.62
CA ALA A 94 11.73 -24.73 -7.90
C ALA A 94 10.82 -24.31 -9.05
N ALA A 95 9.58 -24.81 -9.10
CA ALA A 95 8.57 -24.43 -10.09
C ALA A 95 8.21 -22.93 -10.00
N LEU A 96 8.00 -22.42 -8.78
CA LEU A 96 7.73 -20.99 -8.55
C LEU A 96 8.90 -20.11 -9.03
N ARG A 97 10.13 -20.52 -8.79
CA ARG A 97 11.34 -19.81 -9.25
C ARG A 97 11.49 -19.82 -10.77
N ALA A 98 11.16 -20.94 -11.41
CA ALA A 98 11.25 -21.10 -12.87
C ALA A 98 10.10 -20.39 -13.63
N TYR A 99 9.00 -20.08 -12.97
CA TYR A 99 7.88 -19.39 -13.60
C TYR A 99 8.29 -17.98 -14.08
N PRO A 100 8.09 -17.65 -15.37
CA PRO A 100 8.77 -16.51 -16.00
C PRO A 100 8.15 -15.15 -15.68
N ARG A 101 6.94 -15.10 -15.12
CA ARG A 101 6.19 -13.87 -14.83
C ARG A 101 6.03 -13.67 -13.33
N PRO A 102 5.84 -12.42 -12.84
CA PRO A 102 5.39 -12.18 -11.47
C PRO A 102 4.12 -12.99 -11.15
N ALA A 103 4.06 -13.59 -9.97
CA ALA A 103 2.96 -14.47 -9.58
C ALA A 103 1.56 -13.84 -9.74
N PRO A 104 1.32 -12.54 -9.46
CA PRO A 104 0.03 -11.90 -9.68
C PRO A 104 -0.42 -11.82 -11.15
N CYS A 105 0.49 -12.01 -12.13
CA CYS A 105 0.17 -11.97 -13.55
C CYS A 105 -0.40 -13.28 -14.11
N ARG A 106 -0.49 -14.35 -13.31
CA ARG A 106 -0.80 -15.71 -13.80
C ARG A 106 -2.19 -15.85 -14.43
N TRP A 107 -3.17 -15.08 -14.01
CA TRP A 107 -4.52 -15.13 -14.58
C TRP A 107 -4.70 -14.26 -15.84
N ALA A 108 -3.67 -13.51 -16.26
CA ALA A 108 -3.76 -12.66 -17.44
C ALA A 108 -3.86 -13.44 -18.76
N THR A 109 -3.64 -14.76 -18.74
CA THR A 109 -3.84 -15.67 -19.87
C THR A 109 -5.06 -16.58 -19.69
N SER A 110 -5.86 -16.35 -18.66
CA SER A 110 -7.07 -17.11 -18.40
C SER A 110 -8.15 -16.82 -19.44
N PRO A 111 -8.88 -17.84 -19.93
CA PRO A 111 -10.09 -17.65 -20.76
C PRO A 111 -11.13 -16.75 -20.09
N ALA A 112 -11.17 -16.71 -18.77
CA ALA A 112 -12.05 -15.82 -18.01
C ALA A 112 -11.78 -14.34 -18.26
N LEU A 113 -10.56 -13.98 -18.69
CA LEU A 113 -10.23 -12.60 -19.05
C LEU A 113 -11.02 -12.13 -20.27
N GLU A 114 -11.24 -12.99 -21.28
CA GLU A 114 -12.06 -12.64 -22.46
C GLU A 114 -13.50 -12.34 -22.05
N ALA A 115 -14.07 -13.13 -21.15
CA ALA A 115 -15.41 -12.90 -20.60
C ALA A 115 -15.45 -11.61 -19.79
N ALA A 116 -14.42 -11.31 -18.97
CA ALA A 116 -14.32 -10.07 -18.22
C ALA A 116 -14.18 -8.85 -19.14
N VAL A 117 -13.43 -8.95 -20.24
CA VAL A 117 -13.32 -7.90 -21.28
C VAL A 117 -14.68 -7.63 -21.93
N ALA A 118 -15.41 -8.67 -22.29
CA ALA A 118 -16.77 -8.55 -22.84
C ALA A 118 -17.73 -7.90 -21.83
N ALA A 119 -17.67 -8.33 -20.57
CA ALA A 119 -18.46 -7.75 -19.47
C ALA A 119 -18.09 -6.29 -19.20
N ALA A 120 -16.84 -5.87 -19.45
CA ALA A 120 -16.41 -4.49 -19.37
C ALA A 120 -16.96 -3.61 -20.53
N GLY A 121 -17.63 -4.19 -21.53
CA GLY A 121 -18.23 -3.45 -22.64
C GLY A 121 -17.34 -3.37 -23.88
N GLY A 122 -16.42 -4.28 -24.04
CA GLY A 122 -15.47 -4.34 -25.16
C GLY A 122 -14.19 -3.54 -24.90
N ALA A 123 -13.41 -3.28 -25.97
CA ALA A 123 -12.02 -2.87 -25.87
C ALA A 123 -11.78 -1.36 -26.06
N ARG A 124 -12.80 -0.50 -26.06
CA ARG A 124 -12.62 0.93 -26.38
C ARG A 124 -12.97 1.82 -25.19
N PHE A 125 -11.95 2.48 -24.66
CA PHE A 125 -12.05 3.51 -23.63
C PHE A 125 -11.22 4.71 -24.04
N ASP A 126 -11.67 5.92 -23.70
CA ASP A 126 -10.90 7.13 -23.94
C ASP A 126 -9.68 7.16 -22.98
N THR A 127 -9.87 6.75 -21.73
CA THR A 127 -8.84 6.70 -20.70
C THR A 127 -8.75 5.29 -20.09
N VAL A 128 -7.53 4.76 -19.95
CA VAL A 128 -7.26 3.52 -19.21
C VAL A 128 -6.31 3.82 -18.05
N VAL A 129 -6.74 3.51 -16.85
CA VAL A 129 -5.92 3.62 -15.63
C VAL A 129 -5.74 2.22 -15.05
N VAL A 130 -4.49 1.84 -14.84
CA VAL A 130 -4.12 0.56 -14.25
C VAL A 130 -3.41 0.80 -12.93
N LEU A 131 -3.87 0.14 -11.88
CA LEU A 131 -3.23 0.20 -10.56
C LEU A 131 -2.33 -1.00 -10.38
N ARG A 132 -1.08 -0.77 -10.02
CA ARG A 132 0.01 -1.75 -9.85
C ARG A 132 0.53 -2.33 -11.17
N SER A 133 1.84 -2.44 -11.27
CA SER A 133 2.53 -2.90 -12.49
C SER A 133 2.08 -4.28 -12.94
N TYR A 134 1.83 -5.19 -12.00
CA TYR A 134 1.41 -6.56 -12.29
C TYR A 134 0.01 -6.68 -12.90
N LEU A 135 -0.80 -5.62 -12.89
CA LEU A 135 -2.07 -5.61 -13.61
C LEU A 135 -1.97 -5.13 -15.07
N ALA A 136 -0.82 -4.65 -15.50
CA ALA A 136 -0.62 -4.21 -16.88
C ALA A 136 -0.99 -5.28 -17.93
N PRO A 137 -0.68 -6.59 -17.76
CA PRO A 137 -1.10 -7.64 -18.68
C PRO A 137 -2.62 -7.79 -18.84
N TYR A 138 -3.38 -7.55 -17.78
CA TYR A 138 -4.86 -7.63 -17.81
C TYR A 138 -5.48 -6.47 -18.59
N ALA A 139 -4.77 -5.35 -18.69
CA ALA A 139 -5.21 -4.18 -19.45
C ALA A 139 -4.85 -4.28 -20.94
N ALA A 140 -4.04 -5.25 -21.36
CA ALA A 140 -3.53 -5.36 -22.74
C ALA A 140 -4.61 -5.23 -23.81
N PRO A 141 -5.81 -5.87 -23.71
CA PRO A 141 -6.86 -5.77 -24.71
C PRO A 141 -7.40 -4.35 -24.91
N PHE A 142 -7.23 -3.47 -23.92
CA PHE A 142 -7.81 -2.13 -23.91
C PHE A 142 -6.83 -1.03 -24.34
N LEU A 143 -5.51 -1.29 -24.26
CA LEU A 143 -4.48 -0.26 -24.47
C LEU A 143 -4.45 0.29 -25.90
N ALA A 144 -4.62 -0.57 -26.92
CA ALA A 144 -4.53 -0.16 -28.31
C ALA A 144 -5.66 0.77 -28.77
N GLY A 145 -6.82 0.69 -28.09
CA GLY A 145 -8.02 1.48 -28.43
C GLY A 145 -8.19 2.75 -27.60
N SER A 146 -7.26 3.07 -26.68
CA SER A 146 -7.38 4.20 -25.75
C SER A 146 -6.48 5.36 -26.13
N SER A 147 -6.96 6.58 -25.85
CA SER A 147 -6.25 7.84 -26.14
C SER A 147 -5.28 8.23 -25.04
N TRP A 148 -5.53 7.79 -23.79
CA TRP A 148 -4.73 8.12 -22.63
C TRP A 148 -4.56 6.91 -21.71
N ARG A 149 -3.32 6.48 -21.45
CA ARG A 149 -2.97 5.26 -20.73
C ARG A 149 -2.08 5.62 -19.55
N LEU A 150 -2.58 5.40 -18.35
CA LEU A 150 -1.87 5.67 -17.11
C LEU A 150 -1.63 4.36 -16.35
N LEU A 151 -0.43 4.22 -15.82
CA LEU A 151 -0.07 3.13 -14.92
C LEU A 151 0.36 3.70 -13.59
N ASP A 152 -0.42 3.41 -12.56
CA ASP A 152 -0.09 3.75 -11.19
C ASP A 152 0.76 2.64 -10.56
N LEU A 153 1.97 2.98 -10.19
CA LEU A 153 2.89 2.03 -9.58
C LEU A 153 2.68 1.89 -8.07
N ASP A 154 2.24 2.96 -7.38
CA ASP A 154 1.97 3.00 -5.94
C ASP A 154 3.14 2.50 -5.07
N ASP A 155 3.57 1.25 -5.30
CA ASP A 155 4.69 0.59 -4.63
C ASP A 155 5.75 0.16 -5.66
N ASP A 156 7.00 0.16 -5.28
CA ASP A 156 8.08 -0.47 -6.03
C ASP A 156 8.18 -1.95 -5.62
N GLU A 157 7.45 -2.82 -6.33
CA GLU A 157 7.42 -4.25 -6.03
C GLU A 157 8.82 -4.89 -6.09
N ARG A 158 9.67 -4.42 -7.01
CA ARG A 158 11.04 -4.92 -7.13
C ARG A 158 11.87 -4.59 -5.89
N LEU A 159 11.79 -3.34 -5.42
CA LEU A 159 12.47 -2.89 -4.21
C LEU A 159 11.90 -3.59 -2.96
N THR A 160 10.58 -3.69 -2.88
CA THR A 160 9.88 -4.38 -1.79
C THR A 160 10.32 -5.83 -1.67
N LEU A 161 10.34 -6.56 -2.77
CA LEU A 161 10.74 -7.97 -2.79
C LEU A 161 12.24 -8.15 -2.52
N GLY A 162 13.09 -7.25 -3.00
CA GLY A 162 14.51 -7.23 -2.67
C GLY A 162 14.75 -7.09 -1.16
N ARG A 163 14.11 -6.10 -0.55
CA ARG A 163 14.18 -5.87 0.91
C ARG A 163 13.57 -7.02 1.72
N LEU A 164 12.50 -7.64 1.23
CA LEU A 164 11.94 -8.85 1.85
C LEU A 164 12.91 -10.03 1.77
N SER A 165 13.60 -10.21 0.65
CA SER A 165 14.64 -11.24 0.52
C SER A 165 15.72 -11.08 1.59
N GLU A 166 16.22 -9.85 1.78
CA GLU A 166 17.21 -9.55 2.82
C GLU A 166 16.65 -9.78 4.23
N LEU A 167 15.40 -9.40 4.49
CA LEU A 167 14.75 -9.59 5.77
C LEU A 167 14.60 -11.08 6.11
N TYR A 168 14.15 -11.90 5.15
CA TYR A 168 14.03 -13.34 5.32
C TYR A 168 15.40 -14.01 5.55
N ALA A 169 16.44 -13.57 4.83
CA ALA A 169 17.80 -14.07 5.05
C ALA A 169 18.30 -13.79 6.47
N ARG A 170 18.09 -12.56 6.98
CA ARG A 170 18.43 -12.19 8.36
C ARG A 170 17.64 -12.98 9.41
N ARG A 171 16.45 -13.46 9.09
CA ARG A 171 15.59 -14.30 9.96
C ARG A 171 15.88 -15.79 9.86
N GLY A 172 16.91 -16.21 9.09
CA GLY A 172 17.23 -17.61 8.89
C GLY A 172 16.19 -18.37 8.06
N GLN A 173 15.50 -17.68 7.14
CA GLN A 173 14.51 -18.25 6.23
C GLN A 173 15.00 -18.22 4.77
N PRO A 174 16.03 -19.04 4.42
CA PRO A 174 16.72 -18.93 3.14
C PRO A 174 15.83 -19.25 1.93
N GLU A 175 14.87 -20.15 2.06
CA GLU A 175 13.95 -20.50 0.98
C GLU A 175 13.03 -19.33 0.61
N ARG A 176 12.47 -18.66 1.63
CA ARG A 176 11.63 -17.45 1.42
C ARG A 176 12.47 -16.31 0.84
N ALA A 177 13.73 -16.18 1.27
CA ALA A 177 14.65 -15.19 0.72
C ALA A 177 14.91 -15.42 -0.77
N LEU A 178 15.19 -16.66 -1.16
CA LEU A 178 15.41 -17.04 -2.56
C LEU A 178 14.17 -16.83 -3.42
N LEU A 179 12.98 -17.13 -2.90
CA LEU A 179 11.72 -16.90 -3.61
C LEU A 179 11.48 -15.41 -3.84
N ALA A 180 11.66 -14.58 -2.81
CA ALA A 180 11.51 -13.13 -2.93
C ALA A 180 12.50 -12.51 -3.92
N ALA A 181 13.77 -12.95 -3.90
CA ALA A 181 14.77 -12.51 -4.87
C ALA A 181 14.42 -12.92 -6.31
N ALA A 182 13.91 -14.14 -6.51
CA ALA A 182 13.47 -14.61 -7.82
C ALA A 182 12.27 -13.79 -8.34
N GLU A 183 11.30 -13.48 -7.49
CA GLU A 183 10.17 -12.62 -7.85
C GLU A 183 10.63 -11.19 -8.19
N ALA A 184 11.54 -10.59 -7.40
CA ALA A 184 12.13 -9.28 -7.72
C ALA A 184 12.78 -9.25 -9.12
N ALA A 185 13.49 -10.31 -9.48
CA ALA A 185 14.11 -10.43 -10.82
C ALA A 185 13.06 -10.49 -11.94
N LYS A 186 11.92 -11.16 -11.71
CA LYS A 186 10.81 -11.20 -12.68
C LYS A 186 10.20 -9.83 -12.90
N TYR A 187 10.07 -9.01 -11.85
CA TYR A 187 9.59 -7.64 -11.99
C TYR A 187 10.52 -6.79 -12.85
N ALA A 188 11.83 -6.98 -12.79
CA ALA A 188 12.75 -6.25 -13.67
C ALA A 188 12.52 -6.57 -15.17
N VAL A 189 12.15 -7.79 -15.52
CA VAL A 189 11.75 -8.18 -16.88
C VAL A 189 10.38 -7.62 -17.23
N HIS A 190 9.44 -7.72 -16.31
CA HIS A 190 8.08 -7.26 -16.43
C HIS A 190 8.01 -5.74 -16.68
N GLU A 191 8.73 -4.95 -15.90
CA GLU A 191 8.83 -3.49 -16.05
C GLU A 191 9.28 -3.10 -17.47
N ARG A 192 10.35 -3.70 -17.95
CA ARG A 192 10.86 -3.43 -19.34
C ARG A 192 9.84 -3.75 -20.43
N ALA A 193 9.01 -4.77 -20.22
CA ALA A 193 8.01 -5.20 -21.19
C ALA A 193 6.73 -4.33 -21.17
N TRP A 194 6.32 -3.84 -20.00
CA TRP A 194 5.01 -3.25 -19.80
C TRP A 194 5.01 -1.75 -19.59
N LEU A 195 5.98 -1.16 -18.86
CA LEU A 195 5.97 0.28 -18.57
C LEU A 195 5.95 1.14 -19.85
N PRO A 196 6.69 0.81 -20.93
CA PRO A 196 6.67 1.61 -22.16
C PRO A 196 5.34 1.63 -22.94
N ARG A 197 4.36 0.83 -22.51
CA ARG A 197 3.03 0.76 -23.15
C ARG A 197 2.07 1.83 -22.61
N PHE A 198 2.48 2.58 -21.60
CA PHE A 198 1.70 3.62 -20.96
C PHE A 198 2.26 5.01 -21.30
N ASP A 199 1.37 5.97 -21.43
CA ASP A 199 1.74 7.35 -21.75
C ASP A 199 2.28 8.09 -20.52
N LEU A 200 1.82 7.69 -19.31
CA LEU A 200 2.26 8.28 -18.06
C LEU A 200 2.30 7.22 -16.95
N LEU A 201 3.43 7.17 -16.26
CA LEU A 201 3.60 6.41 -15.02
C LEU A 201 3.36 7.31 -13.81
N LEU A 202 2.75 6.78 -12.77
CA LEU A 202 2.48 7.50 -11.54
C LEU A 202 3.22 6.84 -10.39
N ALA A 203 4.05 7.62 -9.70
CA ALA A 203 4.80 7.20 -8.52
C ALA A 203 4.16 7.78 -7.25
N ALA A 204 4.27 7.08 -6.13
CA ALA A 204 3.71 7.55 -4.86
C ALA A 204 4.58 8.60 -4.15
N SER A 205 5.82 8.83 -4.61
CA SER A 205 6.76 9.79 -4.02
C SER A 205 7.84 10.22 -5.01
N GLU A 206 8.53 11.31 -4.72
CA GLU A 206 9.68 11.79 -5.48
C GLU A 206 10.84 10.79 -5.48
N VAL A 207 11.05 10.08 -4.37
CA VAL A 207 12.07 9.02 -4.26
C VAL A 207 11.75 7.88 -5.23
N HIS A 208 10.49 7.46 -5.29
CA HIS A 208 10.04 6.43 -6.22
C HIS A 208 10.10 6.91 -7.68
N GLU A 209 9.70 8.17 -7.95
CA GLU A 209 9.82 8.78 -9.28
C GLU A 209 11.28 8.77 -9.76
N ALA A 210 12.23 9.20 -8.92
CA ALA A 210 13.65 9.21 -9.24
C ALA A 210 14.17 7.81 -9.56
N ALA A 211 13.81 6.81 -8.76
CA ALA A 211 14.18 5.42 -8.99
C ALA A 211 13.62 4.85 -10.30
N ILE A 212 12.37 5.21 -10.66
CA ILE A 212 11.79 4.81 -11.95
C ILE A 212 12.54 5.48 -13.10
N ARG A 213 12.81 6.78 -13.04
CA ARG A 213 13.53 7.53 -14.07
C ARG A 213 14.95 7.00 -14.30
N GLU A 214 15.64 6.60 -13.24
CA GLU A 214 16.96 5.99 -13.31
C GLU A 214 16.92 4.64 -14.04
N ARG A 215 15.95 3.78 -13.70
CA ARG A 215 15.82 2.44 -14.30
C ARG A 215 15.24 2.45 -15.71
N HIS A 216 14.42 3.44 -16.03
CA HIS A 216 13.67 3.54 -17.28
C HIS A 216 13.77 4.97 -17.86
N PRO A 217 14.96 5.39 -18.29
CA PRO A 217 15.15 6.73 -18.84
C PRO A 217 14.26 6.96 -20.09
N GLY A 218 13.63 8.11 -20.15
CA GLY A 218 12.74 8.50 -21.25
C GLY A 218 11.26 8.20 -21.05
N LEU A 219 10.85 7.45 -20.01
CA LEU A 219 9.45 7.30 -19.66
C LEU A 219 8.95 8.55 -18.91
N ALA A 220 7.72 8.96 -19.24
CA ALA A 220 7.07 10.05 -18.50
C ALA A 220 6.60 9.54 -17.11
N VAL A 221 7.01 10.22 -16.05
CA VAL A 221 6.64 9.89 -14.67
C VAL A 221 6.15 11.15 -13.96
N SER A 222 5.10 11.02 -13.17
CA SER A 222 4.58 12.07 -12.27
C SER A 222 4.31 11.53 -10.89
N VAL A 223 4.41 12.38 -9.87
CA VAL A 223 4.10 12.00 -8.49
C VAL A 223 2.62 12.21 -8.19
N VAL A 224 1.99 11.18 -7.68
CA VAL A 224 0.66 11.21 -7.07
C VAL A 224 0.81 10.61 -5.66
N PRO A 225 0.94 11.43 -4.62
CA PRO A 225 1.17 10.94 -3.27
C PRO A 225 -0.05 10.17 -2.74
N ASN A 226 0.19 9.23 -1.84
CA ASN A 226 -0.88 8.65 -1.04
C ASN A 226 -1.47 9.72 -0.12
N THR A 227 -2.78 9.69 0.05
CA THR A 227 -3.50 10.73 0.79
C THR A 227 -4.40 10.15 1.86
N VAL A 228 -4.61 10.93 2.91
CA VAL A 228 -5.46 10.58 4.04
C VAL A 228 -6.52 11.66 4.26
N GLU A 229 -7.59 11.28 4.95
CA GLU A 229 -8.55 12.25 5.46
C GLU A 229 -7.97 12.99 6.64
N VAL A 230 -8.12 14.31 6.63
CA VAL A 230 -7.69 15.16 7.73
C VAL A 230 -8.92 15.56 8.51
N PRO A 231 -9.09 15.13 9.77
CA PRO A 231 -10.24 15.50 10.56
C PRO A 231 -10.24 17.00 10.88
N GLU A 232 -11.41 17.59 10.94
CA GLU A 232 -11.57 19.01 11.34
C GLU A 232 -11.05 19.25 12.76
N THR A 233 -11.26 18.28 13.64
CA THR A 233 -10.84 18.34 15.05
C THR A 233 -10.05 17.09 15.44
N VAL A 234 -8.84 17.30 15.91
CA VAL A 234 -8.00 16.23 16.46
C VAL A 234 -8.44 15.93 17.90
N ARG A 235 -8.80 14.67 18.15
CA ARG A 235 -9.19 14.20 19.50
C ARG A 235 -8.08 13.35 20.07
N ARG A 236 -7.60 13.71 21.26
CA ARG A 236 -6.57 12.96 22.00
C ARG A 236 -7.06 12.64 23.41
N ALA A 237 -6.80 11.43 23.86
CA ALA A 237 -7.00 11.09 25.25
C ALA A 237 -6.02 11.89 26.15
N PRO A 238 -6.40 12.19 27.41
CA PRO A 238 -5.48 12.79 28.36
C PRO A 238 -4.21 11.94 28.51
N ARG A 239 -3.08 12.59 28.74
CA ARG A 239 -1.82 11.90 29.02
C ARG A 239 -1.95 10.97 30.22
N SER A 240 -1.29 9.83 30.13
CA SER A 240 -1.22 8.80 31.18
C SER A 240 0.22 8.67 31.68
N PRO A 241 0.45 8.27 32.95
CA PRO A 241 1.77 7.83 33.40
C PRO A 241 2.28 6.62 32.61
N THR A 242 1.38 5.79 32.09
CA THR A 242 1.69 4.66 31.21
C THR A 242 1.86 5.16 29.79
N LEU A 243 3.00 4.83 29.17
CA LEU A 243 3.27 5.13 27.77
C LEU A 243 2.42 4.23 26.85
N ARG A 244 1.52 4.83 26.10
CA ARG A 244 0.59 4.14 25.20
C ARG A 244 1.12 4.16 23.78
N LEU A 245 1.60 3.01 23.31
CA LEU A 245 2.16 2.77 22.00
C LEU A 245 1.11 2.20 21.06
N LEU A 246 1.09 2.68 19.82
CA LEU A 246 0.21 2.17 18.78
C LEU A 246 1.02 1.73 17.56
N PHE A 247 0.74 0.54 17.06
CA PHE A 247 1.15 0.09 15.73
C PHE A 247 -0.09 -0.26 14.91
N VAL A 248 -0.17 0.27 13.67
CA VAL A 248 -1.30 0.04 12.77
C VAL A 248 -0.81 -0.58 11.46
N GLY A 249 -1.59 -1.51 10.89
CA GLY A 249 -1.32 -2.04 9.55
C GLY A 249 -2.15 -3.25 9.17
N ASN A 250 -2.02 -3.70 7.91
CA ASN A 250 -2.49 -5.03 7.53
C ASN A 250 -1.56 -6.06 8.17
N LEU A 251 -2.08 -6.81 9.13
CA LEU A 251 -1.34 -7.75 9.97
C LEU A 251 -1.14 -9.13 9.32
N GLY A 252 -1.56 -9.26 8.06
CA GLY A 252 -1.21 -10.36 7.15
C GLY A 252 -0.09 -9.99 6.16
N TYR A 253 0.32 -8.72 6.12
CA TYR A 253 1.40 -8.26 5.25
C TYR A 253 2.75 -8.35 5.96
N GLU A 254 3.68 -9.12 5.40
CA GLU A 254 4.93 -9.50 6.04
C GLU A 254 5.74 -8.36 6.69
N PRO A 255 5.94 -7.18 6.08
CA PRO A 255 6.64 -6.08 6.74
C PRO A 255 5.95 -5.57 8.01
N ASN A 256 4.63 -5.69 8.10
CA ASN A 256 3.87 -5.31 9.29
C ASN A 256 3.91 -6.41 10.36
N VAL A 257 3.87 -7.67 9.94
CA VAL A 257 4.06 -8.82 10.84
C VAL A 257 5.42 -8.74 11.50
N ASP A 258 6.47 -8.54 10.70
CA ASP A 258 7.83 -8.34 11.18
C ASP A 258 7.93 -7.19 12.20
N ALA A 259 7.34 -6.05 11.88
CA ALA A 259 7.33 -4.89 12.78
C ALA A 259 6.59 -5.17 14.09
N ALA A 260 5.43 -5.84 14.06
CA ALA A 260 4.65 -6.18 15.25
C ALA A 260 5.42 -7.14 16.18
N LEU A 261 6.02 -8.19 15.59
CA LEU A 261 6.86 -9.14 16.33
C LEU A 261 8.07 -8.46 16.97
N TRP A 262 8.74 -7.57 16.23
CA TRP A 262 9.88 -6.82 16.72
C TRP A 262 9.50 -5.83 17.84
N ILE A 263 8.38 -5.10 17.71
CA ILE A 263 7.90 -4.18 18.76
C ILE A 263 7.63 -4.97 20.05
N ALA A 264 6.90 -6.09 19.97
CA ALA A 264 6.51 -6.87 21.13
C ALA A 264 7.70 -7.63 21.74
N GLY A 265 8.59 -8.19 20.91
CA GLY A 265 9.71 -9.03 21.35
C GLY A 265 10.96 -8.26 21.78
N GLU A 266 11.21 -7.09 21.21
CA GLU A 266 12.44 -6.32 21.48
C GLU A 266 12.19 -4.95 22.12
N LEU A 267 11.31 -4.12 21.54
CA LEU A 267 11.13 -2.74 21.99
C LEU A 267 10.37 -2.66 23.33
N VAL A 268 9.23 -3.34 23.46
CA VAL A 268 8.42 -3.30 24.71
C VAL A 268 9.19 -3.84 25.92
N PRO A 269 9.90 -4.99 25.84
CA PRO A 269 10.72 -5.45 26.94
C PRO A 269 11.83 -4.47 27.34
N ARG A 270 12.41 -3.77 26.35
CA ARG A 270 13.44 -2.76 26.60
C ARG A 270 12.89 -1.54 27.33
N LEU A 271 11.74 -1.03 26.91
CA LEU A 271 11.10 0.10 27.57
C LEU A 271 10.70 -0.22 29.00
N ARG A 272 10.24 -1.46 29.27
CA ARG A 272 9.82 -1.92 30.61
C ARG A 272 10.98 -2.15 31.57
N ARG A 273 12.19 -2.48 31.08
CA ARG A 273 13.37 -2.72 31.94
C ARG A 273 13.72 -1.52 32.81
N ASP A 274 13.38 -0.31 32.38
CA ASP A 274 13.67 0.91 33.13
C ASP A 274 12.53 1.30 34.08
N GLY A 275 11.58 0.39 34.35
CA GLY A 275 10.48 0.61 35.29
C GLY A 275 9.32 1.45 34.74
N SER A 276 9.35 1.87 33.49
CA SER A 276 8.24 2.64 32.90
C SER A 276 7.08 1.72 32.52
N PRO A 277 5.85 2.01 32.95
CA PRO A 277 4.69 1.27 32.53
C PRO A 277 4.42 1.55 31.03
N VAL A 278 4.30 0.47 30.24
CA VAL A 278 4.11 0.54 28.78
C VAL A 278 2.94 -0.35 28.39
N GLU A 279 2.02 0.21 27.62
CA GLU A 279 0.95 -0.49 26.93
C GLU A 279 1.15 -0.39 25.40
N LEU A 280 0.96 -1.51 24.71
CA LEU A 280 1.01 -1.60 23.26
C LEU A 280 -0.35 -2.02 22.71
N ARG A 281 -0.86 -1.28 21.72
CA ARG A 281 -1.92 -1.75 20.84
C ARG A 281 -1.37 -2.01 19.46
N VAL A 282 -1.65 -3.21 18.94
CA VAL A 282 -1.42 -3.59 17.55
C VAL A 282 -2.80 -3.71 16.90
N ALA A 283 -3.14 -2.79 16.00
CA ALA A 283 -4.46 -2.71 15.40
C ALA A 283 -4.38 -2.89 13.88
N GLY A 284 -5.25 -3.73 13.32
CA GLY A 284 -5.28 -3.88 11.87
C GLY A 284 -5.98 -5.12 11.37
N SER A 285 -6.03 -5.21 10.04
CA SER A 285 -6.76 -6.25 9.33
C SER A 285 -5.94 -7.54 9.17
N HIS A 286 -6.65 -8.66 9.08
CA HIS A 286 -6.11 -9.98 8.73
C HIS A 286 -4.91 -10.42 9.58
N PRO A 287 -5.00 -10.39 10.92
CA PRO A 287 -3.86 -10.76 11.76
C PRO A 287 -3.51 -12.24 11.60
N LEU A 288 -2.24 -12.50 11.31
CA LEU A 288 -1.71 -13.86 11.31
C LEU A 288 -1.68 -14.44 12.75
N PRO A 289 -1.74 -15.78 12.89
CA PRO A 289 -1.72 -16.44 14.20
C PRO A 289 -0.54 -16.00 15.09
N GLU A 290 0.63 -15.78 14.51
CA GLU A 290 1.83 -15.32 15.23
C GLU A 290 1.68 -13.89 15.78
N VAL A 291 0.91 -13.02 15.11
CA VAL A 291 0.60 -11.68 15.63
C VAL A 291 -0.45 -11.76 16.73
N VAL A 292 -1.47 -12.61 16.54
CA VAL A 292 -2.51 -12.83 17.58
C VAL A 292 -1.88 -13.38 18.86
N ALA A 293 -0.88 -14.25 18.76
CA ALA A 293 -0.16 -14.84 19.88
C ALA A 293 0.66 -13.82 20.70
N LEU A 294 0.87 -12.60 20.21
CA LEU A 294 1.54 -11.52 20.96
C LEU A 294 0.67 -10.96 22.10
N ALA A 295 -0.63 -11.23 22.11
CA ALA A 295 -1.54 -10.75 23.15
C ALA A 295 -1.10 -11.23 24.54
N GLY A 296 -1.05 -10.29 25.51
CA GLY A 296 -0.58 -10.60 26.84
C GLY A 296 -0.54 -9.37 27.75
N PRO A 297 0.12 -9.43 28.89
CA PRO A 297 0.17 -8.32 29.85
C PRO A 297 0.68 -7.01 29.19
N GLY A 298 -0.23 -6.03 29.06
CA GLY A 298 0.05 -4.74 28.45
C GLY A 298 0.26 -4.76 26.92
N ILE A 299 -0.11 -5.86 26.23
CA ILE A 299 -0.15 -5.95 24.78
C ILE A 299 -1.54 -6.38 24.33
N THR A 300 -2.21 -5.53 23.55
CA THR A 300 -3.55 -5.78 23.02
C THR A 300 -3.50 -5.87 21.51
N ILE A 301 -4.06 -6.94 20.95
CA ILE A 301 -4.25 -7.10 19.52
C ILE A 301 -5.70 -6.74 19.18
N CYS A 302 -5.86 -5.73 18.34
CA CYS A 302 -7.15 -5.25 17.87
C CYS A 302 -7.35 -5.72 16.43
N ALA A 303 -7.90 -6.92 16.27
CA ALA A 303 -8.12 -7.54 14.97
C ALA A 303 -9.30 -6.88 14.24
N ASP A 304 -9.11 -6.60 12.95
CA ASP A 304 -10.13 -6.11 12.01
C ASP A 304 -11.01 -4.97 12.56
N PRO A 305 -10.41 -3.90 13.15
CA PRO A 305 -11.20 -2.79 13.68
C PRO A 305 -11.94 -2.08 12.56
N THR A 306 -13.20 -1.77 12.79
CA THR A 306 -14.04 -1.02 11.85
C THR A 306 -13.63 0.45 11.74
N ASP A 307 -12.99 0.99 12.78
CA ASP A 307 -12.51 2.37 12.85
C ASP A 307 -11.18 2.43 13.61
N LEU A 308 -10.20 3.10 13.04
CA LEU A 308 -8.88 3.31 13.64
C LEU A 308 -8.80 4.60 14.49
N ALA A 309 -9.75 5.54 14.34
CA ALA A 309 -9.71 6.82 15.05
C ALA A 309 -9.66 6.67 16.58
N PRO A 310 -10.41 5.74 17.23
CA PRO A 310 -10.30 5.53 18.67
C PRO A 310 -8.92 5.03 19.14
N HIS A 311 -8.22 4.28 18.28
CA HIS A 311 -6.87 3.78 18.55
C HIS A 311 -5.84 4.90 18.49
N TYR A 312 -5.91 5.75 17.45
CA TYR A 312 -5.07 6.94 17.36
C TYR A 312 -5.35 7.93 18.49
N ALA A 313 -6.62 8.15 18.84
CA ALA A 313 -6.98 9.04 19.95
C ALA A 313 -6.42 8.56 21.30
N TRP A 314 -6.36 7.24 21.52
CA TRP A 314 -5.83 6.63 22.72
C TRP A 314 -4.29 6.72 22.82
N ALA A 315 -3.58 6.66 21.71
CA ALA A 315 -2.13 6.51 21.69
C ALA A 315 -1.41 7.80 22.14
N ASP A 316 -0.33 7.69 22.90
CA ASP A 316 0.60 8.78 23.14
C ASP A 316 1.57 8.94 21.96
N LEU A 317 1.87 7.83 21.27
CA LEU A 317 2.86 7.75 20.20
C LEU A 317 2.56 6.57 19.28
N ALA A 318 2.72 6.77 17.98
CA ALA A 318 2.63 5.72 16.98
C ALA A 318 4.01 5.25 16.53
N LEU A 319 4.11 3.96 16.21
CA LEU A 319 5.36 3.32 15.80
C LEU A 319 5.28 2.88 14.34
N ALA A 320 6.36 3.08 13.61
CA ALA A 320 6.52 2.58 12.24
C ALA A 320 7.92 1.96 12.01
N PRO A 321 8.29 0.88 12.75
CA PRO A 321 9.60 0.24 12.62
C PRO A 321 9.65 -0.70 11.41
N ILE A 322 9.32 -0.19 10.24
CA ILE A 322 9.27 -0.96 9.00
C ILE A 322 10.67 -1.20 8.47
N ARG A 323 11.02 -2.46 8.21
CA ARG A 323 12.36 -2.87 7.77
C ARG A 323 12.39 -3.40 6.33
N ALA A 324 11.22 -3.51 5.69
CA ALA A 324 11.09 -3.87 4.27
C ALA A 324 9.86 -3.19 3.66
N GLY A 325 9.87 -3.03 2.33
CA GLY A 325 8.80 -2.42 1.54
C GLY A 325 9.30 -1.26 0.68
N GLY A 326 8.57 -0.87 -0.34
CA GLY A 326 8.94 0.14 -1.34
C GLY A 326 7.93 1.27 -1.53
N GLY A 327 6.72 1.17 -0.94
CA GLY A 327 5.69 2.20 -1.03
C GLY A 327 5.66 3.16 0.17
N THR A 328 4.92 4.25 0.07
CA THR A 328 4.72 5.20 1.19
C THR A 328 3.88 4.60 2.32
N ARG A 329 4.19 4.96 3.55
CA ARG A 329 3.57 4.37 4.74
C ARG A 329 2.35 5.19 5.18
N ILE A 330 1.17 4.84 4.67
CA ILE A 330 -0.10 5.52 4.98
C ILE A 330 -0.34 5.62 6.49
N LYS A 331 0.05 4.61 7.28
CA LYS A 331 -0.05 4.62 8.75
C LYS A 331 0.64 5.82 9.43
N ILE A 332 1.75 6.33 8.84
CA ILE A 332 2.42 7.55 9.32
C ILE A 332 1.57 8.77 9.02
N LEU A 333 1.01 8.85 7.81
CA LEU A 333 0.11 9.94 7.43
C LEU A 333 -1.17 9.95 8.26
N GLU A 334 -1.73 8.78 8.58
CA GLU A 334 -2.90 8.64 9.47
C GLU A 334 -2.57 9.08 10.90
N ALA A 335 -1.41 8.68 11.44
CA ALA A 335 -0.96 9.14 12.75
C ALA A 335 -0.77 10.66 12.78
N PHE A 336 -0.16 11.24 11.75
CA PHE A 336 0.00 12.68 11.59
C PHE A 336 -1.34 13.41 11.53
N ALA A 337 -2.29 12.91 10.71
CA ALA A 337 -3.64 13.46 10.62
C ALA A 337 -4.40 13.41 11.96
N ALA A 338 -4.13 12.38 12.77
CA ALA A 338 -4.68 12.22 14.11
C ALA A 338 -3.89 13.00 15.20
N GLY A 339 -2.87 13.78 14.82
CA GLY A 339 -2.05 14.55 15.76
C GLY A 339 -1.23 13.66 16.71
N VAL A 340 -0.85 12.45 16.28
CA VAL A 340 -0.05 11.50 17.06
C VAL A 340 1.40 11.60 16.62
N PRO A 341 2.35 11.89 17.55
CA PRO A 341 3.76 11.86 17.22
C PRO A 341 4.19 10.45 16.80
N VAL A 342 5.17 10.37 15.90
CA VAL A 342 5.62 9.11 15.30
C VAL A 342 7.11 8.89 15.57
N VAL A 343 7.47 7.63 15.85
CA VAL A 343 8.85 7.14 15.72
C VAL A 343 8.87 6.08 14.61
N ALA A 344 9.78 6.26 13.66
CA ALA A 344 9.86 5.40 12.46
C ALA A 344 11.30 5.01 12.15
N THR A 345 11.49 3.93 11.41
CA THR A 345 12.76 3.68 10.72
C THR A 345 12.91 4.62 9.52
N PRO A 346 14.14 4.88 9.02
CA PRO A 346 14.34 5.57 7.75
C PRO A 346 13.54 4.92 6.60
N ILE A 347 13.53 3.59 6.50
CA ILE A 347 12.69 2.84 5.54
C ILE A 347 11.20 3.07 5.80
N GLY A 348 10.79 3.17 7.07
CA GLY A 348 9.41 3.47 7.45
C GLY A 348 8.95 4.85 6.99
N ALA A 349 9.83 5.85 7.02
CA ALA A 349 9.55 7.22 6.60
C ALA A 349 9.87 7.51 5.12
N GLU A 350 10.44 6.53 4.40
CA GLU A 350 10.88 6.70 3.02
C GLU A 350 9.72 7.13 2.10
N GLY A 351 10.01 8.09 1.22
CA GLY A 351 9.03 8.63 0.28
C GLY A 351 8.04 9.63 0.88
N LEU A 352 8.14 9.93 2.18
CA LEU A 352 7.42 11.04 2.79
C LEU A 352 8.33 12.28 2.84
N ALA A 353 7.78 13.45 2.54
CA ALA A 353 8.49 14.73 2.63
C ALA A 353 8.57 15.19 4.10
N VAL A 354 9.30 14.45 4.93
CA VAL A 354 9.41 14.66 6.38
C VAL A 354 10.87 14.74 6.80
N GLN A 355 11.12 15.37 7.95
CA GLN A 355 12.46 15.56 8.51
C GLN A 355 12.49 15.06 9.96
N ASP A 356 13.60 14.40 10.32
CA ASP A 356 13.87 13.99 11.70
C ASP A 356 13.94 15.18 12.65
N GLY A 357 13.35 15.04 13.84
CA GLY A 357 13.30 16.10 14.86
C GLY A 357 12.32 17.22 14.57
N GLU A 358 11.73 17.27 13.37
CA GLU A 358 10.75 18.28 12.96
C GLU A 358 9.34 17.73 12.84
N HIS A 359 9.14 16.61 12.12
CA HIS A 359 7.83 16.00 11.87
C HIS A 359 7.67 14.68 12.60
N LEU A 360 8.76 13.96 12.82
CA LEU A 360 8.81 12.66 13.50
C LEU A 360 10.21 12.48 14.13
N LEU A 361 10.43 11.36 14.83
CA LEU A 361 11.78 10.93 15.18
C LEU A 361 12.14 9.68 14.39
N LEU A 362 13.36 9.67 13.82
CA LEU A 362 13.93 8.48 13.18
C LEU A 362 14.72 7.65 14.18
N ALA A 363 14.66 6.34 14.03
CA ALA A 363 15.37 5.37 14.85
C ALA A 363 15.65 4.11 14.03
N ASP A 364 16.83 3.51 14.21
CA ASP A 364 17.24 2.34 13.44
C ASP A 364 17.09 1.05 14.22
N ASP A 365 17.42 1.05 15.50
CA ASP A 365 17.40 -0.13 16.36
C ASP A 365 16.51 0.05 17.61
N SER A 366 16.42 -1.00 18.44
CA SER A 366 15.58 -0.98 19.64
C SER A 366 16.07 -0.02 20.74
N ASN A 367 17.36 0.37 20.75
CA ASN A 367 17.88 1.36 21.68
C ASN A 367 17.46 2.76 21.25
N ASP A 368 17.61 3.06 19.95
CA ASP A 368 17.25 4.34 19.37
C ASP A 368 15.74 4.56 19.48
N PHE A 369 14.93 3.55 19.15
CA PHE A 369 13.48 3.60 19.34
C PHE A 369 13.08 3.85 20.79
N ALA A 370 13.70 3.12 21.75
CA ALA A 370 13.40 3.33 23.17
C ALA A 370 13.80 4.73 23.62
N THR A 371 14.94 5.25 23.15
CA THR A 371 15.40 6.61 23.44
C THR A 371 14.43 7.65 22.85
N ALA A 372 14.01 7.49 21.62
CA ALA A 372 13.05 8.39 20.96
C ALA A 372 11.68 8.37 21.67
N CYS A 373 11.19 7.19 22.07
CA CYS A 373 9.94 7.05 22.82
C CYS A 373 10.01 7.79 24.18
N ARG A 374 11.12 7.64 24.91
CA ARG A 374 11.33 8.33 26.19
C ARG A 374 11.45 9.83 26.05
N ARG A 375 12.12 10.31 25.00
CA ARG A 375 12.22 11.76 24.72
C ARG A 375 10.84 12.36 24.50
N ILE A 376 9.96 11.71 23.74
CA ILE A 376 8.58 12.18 23.52
C ILE A 376 7.75 12.07 24.80
N GLN A 377 7.93 11.01 25.60
CA GLN A 377 7.24 10.84 26.89
C GLN A 377 7.65 11.89 27.91
N GLY A 378 8.96 12.15 28.03
CA GLY A 378 9.54 13.08 29.02
C GLY A 378 9.40 14.56 28.64
N ASP A 379 9.31 14.89 27.36
CA ASP A 379 9.16 16.24 26.85
C ASP A 379 7.84 16.43 26.10
N SER A 380 6.88 17.01 26.82
CA SER A 380 5.55 17.25 26.26
C SER A 380 5.54 18.29 25.14
N LEU A 381 6.47 19.24 25.18
CA LEU A 381 6.56 20.27 24.14
C LEU A 381 7.15 19.70 22.85
N LEU A 382 8.13 18.80 22.97
CA LEU A 382 8.63 18.07 21.80
C LEU A 382 7.54 17.27 21.13
N GLY A 383 6.79 16.45 21.87
CA GLY A 383 5.70 15.64 21.31
C GLY A 383 4.61 16.50 20.65
N ALA A 384 4.21 17.61 21.28
CA ALA A 384 3.24 18.54 20.73
C ALA A 384 3.75 19.24 19.46
N ARG A 385 5.01 19.66 19.42
CA ARG A 385 5.63 20.30 18.26
C ARG A 385 5.71 19.34 17.07
N LEU A 386 6.20 18.11 17.29
CA LEU A 386 6.25 17.08 16.23
C LEU A 386 4.87 16.83 15.65
N ALA A 387 3.85 16.65 16.50
CA ALA A 387 2.48 16.38 16.06
C ALA A 387 1.88 17.57 15.28
N ALA A 388 2.13 18.80 15.69
CA ALA A 388 1.65 20.00 15.01
C ALA A 388 2.28 20.14 13.61
N ASN A 389 3.61 20.08 13.52
CA ASN A 389 4.34 20.17 12.25
C ASN A 389 3.93 19.04 11.28
N ALA A 390 3.77 17.82 11.81
CA ALA A 390 3.33 16.65 11.04
C ALA A 390 1.91 16.82 10.48
N LEU A 391 0.97 17.33 11.30
CA LEU A 391 -0.40 17.61 10.87
C LEU A 391 -0.45 18.67 9.78
N ASP A 392 0.35 19.74 9.91
CA ASP A 392 0.43 20.79 8.89
C ASP A 392 1.02 20.23 7.59
N ARG A 393 2.05 19.39 7.66
CA ARG A 393 2.60 18.68 6.50
C ARG A 393 1.54 17.82 5.78
N VAL A 394 0.70 17.11 6.52
CA VAL A 394 -0.39 16.32 5.91
C VAL A 394 -1.42 17.22 5.25
N ARG A 395 -1.81 18.31 5.87
CA ARG A 395 -2.76 19.28 5.29
C ARG A 395 -2.25 19.87 3.97
N GLU A 396 -0.98 20.20 3.93
CA GLU A 396 -0.33 20.81 2.77
C GLU A 396 -0.14 19.85 1.60
N SER A 397 0.27 18.60 1.86
CA SER A 397 0.79 17.72 0.83
C SER A 397 0.06 16.38 0.69
N TYR A 398 -0.62 15.90 1.74
CA TYR A 398 -1.17 14.54 1.79
C TYR A 398 -2.66 14.47 2.09
N SER A 399 -3.39 15.60 2.04
CA SER A 399 -4.84 15.60 2.21
C SER A 399 -5.55 15.07 0.96
N ARG A 400 -6.70 14.39 1.13
CA ARG A 400 -7.51 13.91 0.01
C ARG A 400 -7.90 15.01 -0.98
N VAL A 401 -8.15 16.22 -0.49
CA VAL A 401 -8.45 17.36 -1.35
C VAL A 401 -7.30 17.65 -2.32
N LYS A 402 -6.07 17.65 -1.82
CA LYS A 402 -4.86 17.85 -2.66
C LYS A 402 -4.67 16.71 -3.66
N GLY A 403 -4.79 15.48 -3.21
CA GLY A 403 -4.68 14.31 -4.10
C GLY A 403 -5.71 14.32 -5.22
N LYS A 404 -6.95 14.67 -4.91
CA LYS A 404 -8.03 14.80 -5.91
C LYS A 404 -7.69 15.84 -6.98
N VAL A 405 -7.19 17.01 -6.60
CA VAL A 405 -6.79 18.08 -7.53
C VAL A 405 -5.67 17.60 -8.46
N ILE A 406 -4.65 16.91 -7.91
CA ILE A 406 -3.55 16.35 -8.70
C ILE A 406 -4.09 15.34 -9.71
N LEU A 407 -4.89 14.37 -9.26
CA LEU A 407 -5.47 13.33 -10.12
C LEU A 407 -6.35 13.92 -11.23
N GLN A 408 -7.25 14.85 -10.90
CA GLN A 408 -8.11 15.50 -11.89
C GLN A 408 -7.28 16.21 -12.97
N LYS A 409 -6.22 16.92 -12.61
CA LYS A 409 -5.32 17.58 -13.56
C LYS A 409 -4.62 16.58 -14.50
N LEU A 410 -4.23 15.41 -14.02
CA LEU A 410 -3.58 14.38 -14.83
C LEU A 410 -4.58 13.64 -15.73
N LEU A 411 -5.79 13.41 -15.24
CA LEU A 411 -6.85 12.71 -15.97
C LEU A 411 -7.51 13.60 -17.05
N SER A 412 -7.55 14.92 -16.85
CA SER A 412 -8.14 15.87 -17.82
C SER A 412 -7.27 16.14 -19.06
N ARG A 413 -6.02 15.65 -19.11
CA ARG A 413 -5.13 15.81 -20.28
C ARG A 413 -5.52 14.96 -21.51
N SER A 414 -6.57 14.14 -21.39
CA SER A 414 -7.11 13.34 -22.51
C SER A 414 -8.10 14.09 -23.42
N ALA A 415 -8.28 15.39 -23.24
CA ALA A 415 -9.17 16.23 -24.05
C ALA A 415 -8.37 17.10 -25.05
#